data_19b0e7138de5e5f730ed07b8267e63f2
#
_entry.id   19b0e7138de5e5f730ed07b8267e63f2
#
_cell.length_a   1.000
_cell.length_b   1.000
_cell.length_c   1.000
_cell.angle_alpha   90.00
_cell.angle_beta   90.00
_cell.angle_gamma   90.00
#
_symmetry.space_group_name_H-M   'P 1'
#
loop_
_entity.id
_entity.type
_entity.pdbx_description
1 polymer ?
#
loop_
_entity_poly.entity_id
_entity_poly.type
_entity_poly.pdbx_seq_one_letter_code
_entity_poly.pdbx_strand_id
1 'polypeptide(L)'
;MSVTIAVMVGVVCVAVIGATRQQDSFYFDPAPVSQDVVEGSGVRLRCDVSNRHQIAFYWTLDGKPVLNTSRRWQDGSDLRISWVDRDQDSGSLRCIATNVTTGIALRSAEAKLNILCKHHASSLFFPI
;
A
#
# COMPACT_ATOMS: atom_id res chain seq x y z
N MET A 1 16.02 -34.39 -40.49
CA MET A 1 16.23 -32.99 -40.75
C MET A 1 15.11 -32.11 -40.28
N SER A 2 13.89 -32.38 -40.73
CA SER A 2 12.76 -31.57 -40.33
C SER A 2 12.47 -31.62 -38.83
N VAL A 3 12.80 -32.71 -38.19
CA VAL A 3 12.59 -32.87 -36.75
C VAL A 3 13.46 -31.88 -35.93
N THR A 4 14.69 -31.67 -36.36
CA THR A 4 15.59 -30.75 -35.69
C THR A 4 15.07 -29.32 -35.74
N ILE A 5 14.51 -28.92 -36.85
CA ILE A 5 13.96 -27.56 -37.00
C ILE A 5 12.78 -27.34 -36.06
N ALA A 6 11.91 -28.35 -35.92
CA ALA A 6 10.75 -28.23 -35.04
C ALA A 6 11.14 -28.05 -33.59
N VAL A 7 12.18 -28.73 -33.14
CA VAL A 7 12.67 -28.59 -31.75
C VAL A 7 13.21 -27.19 -31.49
N MET A 8 13.90 -26.62 -32.45
CA MET A 8 14.44 -25.27 -32.30
C MET A 8 13.32 -24.22 -32.16
N VAL A 9 12.28 -24.38 -32.91
CA VAL A 9 11.13 -23.46 -32.86
C VAL A 9 10.49 -23.49 -31.47
N GLY A 10 10.34 -24.68 -30.90
CA GLY A 10 9.76 -24.82 -29.57
C GLY A 10 10.56 -24.12 -28.50
N VAL A 11 11.88 -24.23 -28.54
CA VAL A 11 12.76 -23.59 -27.57
C VAL A 11 12.66 -22.07 -27.63
N VAL A 12 12.62 -21.51 -28.82
CA VAL A 12 12.54 -20.07 -29.00
C VAL A 12 11.24 -19.51 -28.42
N CYS A 13 10.11 -20.20 -28.62
CA CYS A 13 8.84 -19.74 -28.08
C CYS A 13 8.83 -19.68 -26.56
N VAL A 14 9.42 -20.67 -25.91
CA VAL A 14 9.48 -20.70 -24.44
C VAL A 14 10.28 -19.52 -23.91
N ALA A 15 11.41 -19.21 -24.51
CA ALA A 15 12.26 -18.11 -24.07
C ALA A 15 11.54 -16.76 -24.16
N VAL A 16 10.80 -16.53 -25.23
CA VAL A 16 10.08 -15.27 -25.43
C VAL A 16 8.99 -15.09 -24.37
N ILE A 17 8.24 -16.14 -24.08
CA ILE A 17 7.17 -16.07 -23.08
C ILE A 17 7.73 -15.75 -21.70
N GLY A 18 8.84 -16.34 -21.31
CA GLY A 18 9.45 -16.09 -20.02
C GLY A 18 9.90 -14.64 -19.86
N ALA A 19 10.51 -14.07 -20.89
CA ALA A 19 10.97 -12.69 -20.84
C ALA A 19 9.82 -11.70 -20.71
N THR A 20 8.71 -11.93 -21.39
CA THR A 20 7.58 -11.02 -21.38
C THR A 20 6.95 -10.89 -20.01
N ARG A 21 6.87 -11.97 -19.25
CA ARG A 21 6.21 -11.96 -17.94
C ARG A 21 6.93 -11.13 -16.91
N GLN A 22 8.25 -11.03 -16.98
CA GLN A 22 9.04 -10.33 -15.97
C GLN A 22 8.86 -8.82 -16.01
N GLN A 23 8.39 -8.29 -17.12
CA GLN A 23 8.27 -6.84 -17.29
C GLN A 23 7.05 -6.25 -16.60
N ASP A 24 6.07 -7.06 -16.25
CA ASP A 24 4.80 -6.59 -15.70
C ASP A 24 4.72 -6.67 -14.18
N SER A 25 5.76 -7.19 -13.52
CA SER A 25 5.71 -7.36 -12.07
C SER A 25 6.19 -6.10 -11.34
N PHE A 26 5.55 -5.81 -10.23
CA PHE A 26 5.94 -4.72 -9.33
C PHE A 26 5.66 -5.17 -7.90
N TYR A 27 6.28 -4.48 -6.94
CA TYR A 27 6.15 -4.80 -5.52
C TYR A 27 6.17 -3.50 -4.72
N PHE A 28 5.67 -3.56 -3.47
CA PHE A 28 5.67 -2.39 -2.60
C PHE A 28 7.08 -2.04 -2.14
N ASP A 29 7.41 -0.74 -2.21
CA ASP A 29 8.69 -0.21 -1.79
C ASP A 29 8.57 1.31 -1.58
N PRO A 30 8.21 1.76 -0.38
CA PRO A 30 7.90 0.97 0.81
C PRO A 30 6.43 0.52 0.89
N ALA A 31 6.19 -0.54 1.63
CA ALA A 31 4.86 -0.88 2.10
C ALA A 31 4.55 -0.05 3.35
N PRO A 32 3.26 0.24 3.62
CA PRO A 32 2.91 0.94 4.85
C PRO A 32 3.23 0.11 6.08
N VAL A 33 3.59 0.79 7.17
CA VAL A 33 3.96 0.16 8.43
C VAL A 33 3.09 0.68 9.55
N SER A 34 2.84 -0.19 10.54
CA SER A 34 2.13 0.19 11.74
C SER A 34 2.94 1.21 12.54
N GLN A 35 2.26 2.15 13.18
CA GLN A 35 2.88 3.25 13.90
C GLN A 35 2.15 3.53 15.19
N ASP A 36 2.88 4.00 16.20
CA ASP A 36 2.31 4.58 17.40
C ASP A 36 2.05 6.06 17.14
N VAL A 37 0.89 6.55 17.52
CA VAL A 37 0.53 7.94 17.31
C VAL A 37 -0.36 8.41 18.45
N VAL A 38 -0.12 9.62 18.96
CA VAL A 38 -0.96 10.21 20.00
C VAL A 38 -2.25 10.74 19.36
N GLU A 39 -3.38 10.47 19.98
CA GLU A 39 -4.67 10.97 19.50
C GLU A 39 -4.61 12.48 19.31
N GLY A 40 -5.10 12.96 18.19
CA GLY A 40 -5.07 14.38 17.84
C GLY A 40 -3.84 14.83 17.07
N SER A 41 -2.78 14.03 17.01
CA SER A 41 -1.60 14.40 16.22
C SER A 41 -1.73 13.93 14.79
N GLY A 42 -0.88 14.47 13.91
CA GLY A 42 -0.84 14.09 12.51
C GLY A 42 0.01 12.87 12.26
N VAL A 43 -0.27 12.17 11.17
CA VAL A 43 0.51 11.02 10.74
C VAL A 43 0.48 10.88 9.22
N ARG A 44 1.56 10.31 8.68
CA ARG A 44 1.64 9.94 7.27
C ARG A 44 1.97 8.46 7.19
N LEU A 45 1.15 7.72 6.44
CA LEU A 45 1.46 6.33 6.10
C LEU A 45 2.01 6.32 4.68
N ARG A 46 3.21 5.77 4.54
CA ARG A 46 3.91 5.73 3.25
C ARG A 46 3.48 4.52 2.45
N CYS A 47 3.35 4.72 1.16
CA CYS A 47 3.12 3.63 0.22
C CYS A 47 3.72 4.01 -1.13
N ASP A 48 4.49 3.11 -1.70
CA ASP A 48 5.01 3.26 -3.05
C ASP A 48 5.30 1.88 -3.61
N VAL A 49 5.61 1.83 -4.89
CA VAL A 49 5.95 0.58 -5.57
C VAL A 49 7.26 0.74 -6.34
N SER A 50 7.85 -0.40 -6.68
CA SER A 50 9.13 -0.46 -7.37
C SER A 50 9.10 0.22 -8.74
N ASN A 51 7.95 0.21 -9.41
CA ASN A 51 7.79 0.84 -10.72
C ASN A 51 6.39 1.46 -10.78
N ARG A 52 6.34 2.79 -10.70
CA ARG A 52 5.09 3.55 -10.64
C ARG A 52 4.38 3.72 -11.98
N HIS A 53 5.00 3.29 -13.07
CA HIS A 53 4.43 3.48 -14.39
C HIS A 53 3.10 2.75 -14.50
N GLN A 54 2.04 3.47 -14.85
CA GLN A 54 0.70 2.93 -15.01
C GLN A 54 0.07 2.41 -13.70
N ILE A 55 0.55 2.87 -12.55
CA ILE A 55 0.03 2.44 -11.26
C ILE A 55 -0.86 3.51 -10.66
N ALA A 56 -2.07 3.13 -10.27
CA ALA A 56 -2.99 3.95 -9.50
C ALA A 56 -3.05 3.41 -8.07
N PHE A 57 -3.16 4.31 -7.11
CA PHE A 57 -3.18 3.97 -5.69
C PHE A 57 -4.49 4.35 -5.06
N TYR A 58 -4.97 3.54 -4.12
CA TYR A 58 -6.00 3.94 -3.19
C TYR A 58 -5.80 3.21 -1.87
N TRP A 59 -6.49 3.68 -0.85
CA TRP A 59 -6.36 3.12 0.50
C TRP A 59 -7.68 2.53 0.95
N THR A 60 -7.60 1.50 1.79
CA THR A 60 -8.77 0.92 2.44
C THR A 60 -8.59 0.92 3.94
N LEU A 61 -9.70 1.04 4.65
CA LEU A 61 -9.75 0.89 6.10
C LEU A 61 -10.81 -0.18 6.38
N ASP A 62 -10.38 -1.28 6.99
CA ASP A 62 -11.23 -2.45 7.23
C ASP A 62 -11.94 -2.93 5.95
N GLY A 63 -11.22 -2.88 4.83
CA GLY A 63 -11.72 -3.33 3.54
C GLY A 63 -12.56 -2.32 2.76
N LYS A 64 -12.84 -1.15 3.33
CA LYS A 64 -13.65 -0.12 2.67
C LYS A 64 -12.75 1.00 2.16
N PRO A 65 -13.03 1.56 0.98
CA PRO A 65 -12.22 2.66 0.47
C PRO A 65 -12.23 3.87 1.41
N VAL A 66 -11.06 4.45 1.59
CA VAL A 66 -10.89 5.68 2.37
C VAL A 66 -11.23 6.86 1.47
N LEU A 67 -12.20 7.67 1.89
CA LEU A 67 -12.60 8.86 1.16
C LEU A 67 -11.73 10.05 1.59
N ASN A 68 -11.44 10.93 0.64
CA ASN A 68 -10.69 12.14 0.93
C ASN A 68 -11.55 13.15 1.69
N THR A 69 -11.04 13.60 2.82
CA THR A 69 -11.64 14.67 3.63
C THR A 69 -10.55 15.66 4.02
N SER A 70 -10.93 16.77 4.64
CA SER A 70 -9.93 17.71 5.15
C SER A 70 -9.08 17.13 6.27
N ARG A 71 -9.61 16.15 6.99
CA ARG A 71 -8.88 15.48 8.08
C ARG A 71 -7.99 14.36 7.60
N ARG A 72 -8.45 13.56 6.64
CA ARG A 72 -7.77 12.37 6.15
C ARG A 72 -7.91 12.31 4.64
N TRP A 73 -6.77 12.23 3.93
CA TRP A 73 -6.78 12.22 2.47
C TRP A 73 -5.56 11.50 1.92
N GLN A 74 -5.67 11.09 0.68
CA GLN A 74 -4.58 10.51 -0.07
C GLN A 74 -3.72 11.63 -0.65
N ASP A 75 -2.42 11.59 -0.37
CA ASP A 75 -1.44 12.55 -0.85
C ASP A 75 -0.44 11.80 -1.74
N GLY A 76 -0.64 11.88 -3.05
CA GLY A 76 0.08 11.01 -3.97
C GLY A 76 -0.31 9.57 -3.72
N SER A 77 0.65 8.75 -3.35
CA SER A 77 0.41 7.35 -2.98
C SER A 77 0.29 7.15 -1.46
N ASP A 78 0.63 8.19 -0.67
CA ASP A 78 0.61 8.11 0.78
C ASP A 78 -0.78 8.46 1.34
N LEU A 79 -1.05 8.04 2.57
CA LEU A 79 -2.23 8.46 3.30
C LEU A 79 -1.82 9.45 4.38
N ARG A 80 -2.47 10.60 4.40
CA ARG A 80 -2.22 11.64 5.39
C ARG A 80 -3.43 11.85 6.27
N ILE A 81 -3.18 11.97 7.58
CA ILE A 81 -4.21 12.31 8.56
C ILE A 81 -3.70 13.53 9.30
N SER A 82 -4.45 14.63 9.27
CA SER A 82 -4.03 15.87 9.91
C SER A 82 -4.15 15.79 11.44
N TRP A 83 -5.15 15.08 11.95
CA TRP A 83 -5.27 14.76 13.36
C TRP A 83 -5.99 13.43 13.51
N VAL A 84 -5.38 12.52 14.26
CA VAL A 84 -5.84 11.14 14.40
C VAL A 84 -6.98 11.08 15.39
N ASP A 85 -8.03 10.34 15.01
CA ASP A 85 -9.22 10.10 15.81
C ASP A 85 -9.33 8.60 16.05
N ARG A 86 -9.38 8.21 17.32
CA ARG A 86 -9.45 6.80 17.69
C ARG A 86 -10.65 6.09 17.07
N ASP A 87 -11.78 6.76 16.99
CA ASP A 87 -13.01 6.13 16.48
C ASP A 87 -13.00 5.95 14.97
N GLN A 88 -12.29 6.82 14.25
CA GLN A 88 -12.31 6.82 12.80
C GLN A 88 -11.08 6.19 12.15
N ASP A 89 -9.96 6.12 12.88
CA ASP A 89 -8.69 5.70 12.30
C ASP A 89 -8.15 4.39 12.87
N SER A 90 -8.85 3.81 13.84
CA SER A 90 -8.52 2.48 14.33
C SER A 90 -8.99 1.44 13.32
N GLY A 91 -8.16 0.47 13.04
CA GLY A 91 -8.52 -0.59 12.10
C GLY A 91 -7.37 -0.95 11.19
N SER A 92 -7.67 -1.77 10.21
CA SER A 92 -6.68 -2.31 9.29
C SER A 92 -6.59 -1.42 8.05
N LEU A 93 -5.48 -0.71 7.92
CA LEU A 93 -5.20 0.15 6.77
C LEU A 93 -4.36 -0.62 5.75
N ARG A 94 -4.75 -0.54 4.49
CA ARG A 94 -4.01 -1.15 3.40
C ARG A 94 -3.90 -0.19 2.23
N CYS A 95 -2.76 -0.23 1.57
CA CYS A 95 -2.55 0.46 0.32
C CYS A 95 -2.82 -0.51 -0.82
N ILE A 96 -3.57 -0.08 -1.81
CA ILE A 96 -3.88 -0.87 -3.00
C ILE A 96 -3.22 -0.20 -4.19
N ALA A 97 -2.39 -0.94 -4.90
CA ALA A 97 -1.70 -0.46 -6.09
C ALA A 97 -2.18 -1.27 -7.29
N THR A 98 -2.75 -0.61 -8.27
CA THR A 98 -3.34 -1.26 -9.43
C THR A 98 -2.65 -0.80 -10.71
N ASN A 99 -2.20 -1.76 -11.51
CA ASN A 99 -1.74 -1.45 -12.85
C ASN A 99 -2.97 -1.21 -13.74
N VAL A 100 -3.14 0.03 -14.19
CA VAL A 100 -4.35 0.41 -14.93
C VAL A 100 -4.41 -0.19 -16.33
N THR A 101 -3.27 -0.65 -16.85
CA THR A 101 -3.21 -1.28 -18.18
C THR A 101 -3.59 -2.76 -18.11
N THR A 102 -3.06 -3.48 -17.13
CA THR A 102 -3.27 -4.94 -17.00
C THR A 102 -4.42 -5.30 -16.08
N GLY A 103 -4.80 -4.38 -15.19
CA GLY A 103 -5.80 -4.66 -14.16
C GLY A 103 -5.26 -5.41 -12.96
N ILE A 104 -3.97 -5.74 -12.94
CA ILE A 104 -3.37 -6.44 -11.81
C ILE A 104 -3.29 -5.49 -10.62
N ALA A 105 -3.81 -5.93 -9.48
CA ALA A 105 -3.79 -5.15 -8.25
C ALA A 105 -3.02 -5.89 -7.18
N LEU A 106 -2.19 -5.14 -6.44
CA LEU A 106 -1.51 -5.63 -5.25
C LEU A 106 -2.10 -4.94 -4.03
N ARG A 107 -2.24 -5.70 -2.98
CA ARG A 107 -2.72 -5.21 -1.69
C ARG A 107 -1.59 -5.34 -0.69
N SER A 108 -1.28 -4.27 0.03
CA SER A 108 -0.22 -4.31 1.03
C SER A 108 -0.63 -5.15 2.23
N ALA A 109 0.34 -5.55 3.04
CA ALA A 109 0.05 -6.03 4.38
C ALA A 109 -0.68 -4.93 5.15
N GLU A 110 -1.43 -5.31 6.17
CA GLU A 110 -2.14 -4.33 6.97
C GLU A 110 -1.18 -3.49 7.79
N ALA A 111 -1.53 -2.23 7.95
CA ALA A 111 -0.88 -1.31 8.86
C ALA A 111 -1.92 -0.81 9.83
N LYS A 112 -1.56 -0.75 11.11
CA LYS A 112 -2.46 -0.27 12.16
C LYS A 112 -1.81 0.89 12.89
N LEU A 113 -2.62 1.86 13.24
CA LEU A 113 -2.20 2.94 14.11
C LEU A 113 -2.51 2.53 15.55
N ASN A 114 -1.46 2.45 16.37
CA ASN A 114 -1.65 2.28 17.80
C ASN A 114 -1.87 3.67 18.38
N ILE A 115 -3.13 4.01 18.62
CA ILE A 115 -3.52 5.37 18.98
C ILE A 115 -3.45 5.52 20.49
N LEU A 116 -2.49 6.32 20.94
CA LEU A 116 -2.24 6.57 22.34
C LEU A 116 -3.15 7.68 22.83
N CYS A 117 -3.66 7.49 24.05
CA CYS A 117 -4.59 8.43 24.65
C CYS A 117 -3.84 9.69 25.11
N LYS A 118 -4.29 10.83 24.61
CA LYS A 118 -3.71 12.11 25.00
C LYS A 118 -3.89 12.40 26.49
N HIS A 119 -5.08 12.05 27.02
CA HIS A 119 -5.36 12.26 28.45
C HIS A 119 -4.55 11.35 29.34
N HIS A 120 -4.24 10.14 28.88
CA HIS A 120 -3.42 9.23 29.65
C HIS A 120 -2.05 9.83 29.93
N ALA A 121 -1.44 10.46 28.93
CA ALA A 121 -0.15 11.12 29.11
C ALA A 121 -0.24 12.27 30.10
N SER A 122 -1.32 13.04 30.09
CA SER A 122 -1.52 14.13 31.03
C SER A 122 -1.72 13.65 32.45
N SER A 123 -2.49 12.60 32.64
CA SER A 123 -2.82 12.11 33.99
C SER A 123 -1.62 11.55 34.73
N LEU A 124 -0.57 11.20 34.04
CA LEU A 124 0.65 10.72 34.68
C LEU A 124 1.35 11.79 35.52
N PHE A 125 1.05 13.04 35.28
CA PHE A 125 1.67 14.12 36.01
C PHE A 125 0.90 14.58 37.24
N PHE A 126 -0.36 14.22 37.36
CA PHE A 126 -1.21 14.73 38.43
C PHE A 126 -1.08 14.04 39.76
N PRO A 127 -0.75 12.77 39.82
CA PRO A 127 -0.63 12.12 41.14
C PRO A 127 0.48 12.68 42.00
N ILE A 128 1.26 13.53 41.47
CA ILE A 128 2.33 14.15 42.20
C ILE A 128 1.84 15.41 42.95
#